data_164e7733d52ddc36150403e47e39048c
#
_entry.id   164e7733d52ddc36150403e47e39048c
#
_cell.length_a   1.000
_cell.length_b   1.000
_cell.length_c   1.000
_cell.angle_alpha   90.00
_cell.angle_beta   90.00
_cell.angle_gamma   90.00
#
_symmetry.space_group_name_H-M   'P 1'
#
loop_
_entity.id
_entity.type
_entity.pdbx_description
1 polymer ?
#
loop_
_entity_poly.entity_id
_entity_poly.type
_entity_poly.pdbx_seq_one_letter_code
_entity_poly.pdbx_strand_id
1 'polypeptide(L)'
;MGSDERAIREVHSTWIDAVNAGDLARLLVMTTDDVMFLNPGEECIGRDGFSTRFSAAHQQLRICCVSELEEVVIVGEVAYTRSRDSLTVSPRAGGEESRLAGDRMTIYRKQPDRRWLLARDANVLSPVPG
;
A
#
# COMPACT_ATOMS: atom_id res chain seq x y z
N MET A 1 -8.56 -11.87 19.42
CA MET A 1 -8.20 -11.61 18.00
C MET A 1 -7.68 -12.90 17.37
N GLY A 2 -8.25 -13.29 16.25
CA GLY A 2 -7.85 -14.50 15.54
C GLY A 2 -6.46 -14.38 14.93
N SER A 3 -5.82 -15.52 14.66
CA SER A 3 -4.47 -15.55 14.09
C SER A 3 -4.42 -14.94 12.68
N ASP A 4 -5.47 -15.11 11.87
CA ASP A 4 -5.52 -14.52 10.52
C ASP A 4 -5.66 -13.00 10.58
N GLU A 5 -6.49 -12.48 11.48
CA GLU A 5 -6.60 -11.04 11.64
C GLU A 5 -5.28 -10.43 12.09
N ARG A 6 -4.58 -11.08 13.01
CA ARG A 6 -3.26 -10.63 13.48
C ARG A 6 -2.26 -10.63 12.34
N ALA A 7 -2.27 -11.67 11.50
CA ALA A 7 -1.39 -11.77 10.35
C ALA A 7 -1.65 -10.65 9.33
N ILE A 8 -2.92 -10.32 9.07
CA ILE A 8 -3.29 -9.22 8.17
C ILE A 8 -2.80 -7.88 8.73
N ARG A 9 -2.99 -7.62 10.01
CA ARG A 9 -2.53 -6.39 10.65
C ARG A 9 -1.01 -6.25 10.56
N GLU A 10 -0.30 -7.36 10.72
CA GLU A 10 1.15 -7.40 10.62
C GLU A 10 1.63 -7.14 9.18
N VAL A 11 0.99 -7.74 8.17
CA VAL A 11 1.32 -7.48 6.77
C VAL A 11 1.08 -6.02 6.43
N HIS A 12 -0.04 -5.44 6.90
CA HIS A 12 -0.33 -4.02 6.67
C HIS A 12 0.77 -3.13 7.26
N SER A 13 1.16 -3.37 8.50
CA SER A 13 2.20 -2.60 9.18
C SER A 13 3.54 -2.72 8.44
N THR A 14 3.91 -3.94 8.05
CA THR A 14 5.15 -4.20 7.31
C THR A 14 5.14 -3.51 5.95
N TRP A 15 3.98 -3.51 5.27
CA TRP A 15 3.83 -2.83 3.99
C TRP A 15 4.11 -1.33 4.12
N ILE A 16 3.51 -0.68 5.11
CA ILE A 16 3.71 0.76 5.35
C ILE A 16 5.18 1.05 5.67
N ASP A 17 5.81 0.23 6.52
CA ASP A 17 7.23 0.39 6.84
C ASP A 17 8.11 0.28 5.59
N ALA A 18 7.82 -0.67 4.71
CA ALA A 18 8.58 -0.87 3.48
C ALA A 18 8.37 0.28 2.48
N VAL A 19 7.14 0.82 2.40
CA VAL A 19 6.86 2.01 1.59
C VAL A 19 7.71 3.18 2.07
N ASN A 20 7.73 3.41 3.37
CA ASN A 20 8.48 4.51 3.97
C ASN A 20 10.00 4.35 3.84
N ALA A 21 10.47 3.10 3.80
CA ALA A 21 11.88 2.80 3.61
C ALA A 21 12.30 2.80 2.14
N GLY A 22 11.36 2.86 1.20
CA GLY A 22 11.66 2.73 -0.22
C GLY A 22 12.13 1.33 -0.59
N ASP A 23 11.71 0.31 0.16
CA ASP A 23 12.19 -1.07 0.00
C ASP A 23 11.28 -1.86 -0.95
N LEU A 24 11.50 -1.66 -2.25
CA LEU A 24 10.70 -2.30 -3.29
C LEU A 24 10.74 -3.83 -3.20
N ALA A 25 11.91 -4.41 -2.98
CA ALA A 25 12.05 -5.87 -2.91
C ALA A 25 11.16 -6.45 -1.82
N ARG A 26 11.08 -5.80 -0.67
CA ARG A 26 10.23 -6.23 0.45
C ARG A 26 8.75 -6.11 0.11
N LEU A 27 8.37 -5.06 -0.60
CA LEU A 27 6.98 -4.88 -1.05
C LEU A 27 6.58 -5.99 -2.02
N LEU A 28 7.44 -6.31 -2.98
CA LEU A 28 7.12 -7.30 -4.00
C LEU A 28 6.91 -8.70 -3.45
N VAL A 29 7.65 -9.10 -2.41
CA VAL A 29 7.47 -10.42 -1.79
C VAL A 29 6.16 -10.52 -1.01
N MET A 30 5.50 -9.40 -0.74
CA MET A 30 4.20 -9.36 -0.06
C MET A 30 3.02 -9.29 -1.04
N THR A 31 3.27 -9.41 -2.35
CA THR A 31 2.23 -9.34 -3.38
C THR A 31 2.05 -10.67 -4.08
N THR A 32 0.83 -10.92 -4.59
CA THR A 32 0.60 -12.03 -5.52
C THR A 32 1.19 -11.69 -6.89
N ASP A 33 1.43 -12.71 -7.71
CA ASP A 33 1.96 -12.48 -9.07
C ASP A 33 1.01 -11.66 -9.93
N ASP A 34 -0.29 -11.79 -9.69
CA ASP A 34 -1.34 -11.08 -10.42
C ASP A 34 -1.83 -9.82 -9.71
N VAL A 35 -1.03 -9.27 -8.81
CA VAL A 35 -1.40 -8.07 -8.05
C VAL A 35 -1.78 -6.92 -8.98
N MET A 36 -2.78 -6.14 -8.57
CA MET A 36 -3.21 -4.96 -9.30
C MET A 36 -3.37 -3.78 -8.37
N PHE A 37 -2.97 -2.61 -8.85
CA PHE A 37 -3.03 -1.35 -8.10
C PHE A 37 -3.92 -0.37 -8.85
N LEU A 38 -4.88 0.19 -8.15
CA LEU A 38 -5.82 1.17 -8.68
C LEU A 38 -5.59 2.50 -7.97
N ASN A 39 -5.18 3.50 -8.75
CA ASN A 39 -4.93 4.85 -8.26
C ASN A 39 -5.89 5.83 -8.91
N PRO A 40 -6.28 6.92 -8.24
CA PRO A 40 -7.24 7.89 -8.80
C PRO A 40 -6.76 8.48 -10.12
N GLY A 41 -7.65 8.47 -11.11
CA GLY A 41 -7.38 9.10 -12.41
C GLY A 41 -6.38 8.38 -13.29
N GLU A 42 -6.00 7.16 -12.95
CA GLU A 42 -4.98 6.40 -13.68
C GLU A 42 -5.49 5.02 -14.06
N GLU A 43 -4.88 4.44 -15.10
CA GLU A 43 -5.16 3.06 -15.46
C GLU A 43 -4.61 2.13 -14.39
N CYS A 44 -5.26 1.00 -14.22
CA CYS A 44 -4.81 -0.06 -13.32
C CYS A 44 -3.43 -0.56 -13.76
N ILE A 45 -2.52 -0.73 -12.80
CA ILE A 45 -1.18 -1.26 -13.08
C ILE A 45 -0.95 -2.56 -12.32
N GLY A 46 -0.12 -3.42 -12.92
CA GLY A 46 0.30 -4.67 -12.28
C GLY A 46 1.63 -4.51 -11.57
N ARG A 47 2.27 -5.65 -11.33
CA ARG A 47 3.51 -5.74 -10.58
C ARG A 47 4.66 -4.93 -11.20
N ASP A 48 4.84 -5.04 -12.53
CA ASP A 48 5.93 -4.33 -13.21
C ASP A 48 5.70 -2.83 -13.24
N GLY A 49 4.45 -2.42 -13.50
CA GLY A 49 4.09 -1.00 -13.47
C GLY A 49 4.30 -0.38 -12.10
N PHE A 50 3.92 -1.12 -11.07
CA PHE A 50 4.14 -0.68 -9.68
C PHE A 50 5.64 -0.52 -9.40
N SER A 51 6.45 -1.51 -9.79
CA SER A 51 7.90 -1.47 -9.56
C SER A 51 8.54 -0.24 -10.20
N THR A 52 8.19 0.02 -11.46
CA THR A 52 8.72 1.17 -12.20
C THR A 52 8.31 2.49 -11.54
N ARG A 53 7.03 2.64 -11.19
CA ARG A 53 6.52 3.88 -10.60
C ARG A 53 7.07 4.13 -9.20
N PHE A 54 7.12 3.07 -8.38
CA PHE A 54 7.63 3.17 -7.02
C PHE A 54 9.09 3.61 -7.02
N SER A 55 9.92 2.97 -7.86
CA SER A 55 11.35 3.30 -7.96
C SER A 55 11.54 4.74 -8.44
N ALA A 56 10.81 5.14 -9.48
CA ALA A 56 10.90 6.51 -10.01
C ALA A 56 10.47 7.54 -8.96
N ALA A 57 9.39 7.26 -8.23
CA ALA A 57 8.90 8.17 -7.20
C ALA A 57 9.93 8.35 -6.09
N HIS A 58 10.52 7.27 -5.59
CA HIS A 58 11.51 7.34 -4.51
C HIS A 58 12.84 7.95 -4.92
N GLN A 59 13.17 7.95 -6.21
CA GLN A 59 14.36 8.64 -6.71
C GLN A 59 14.20 10.16 -6.65
N GLN A 60 12.98 10.65 -6.86
CA GLN A 60 12.68 12.08 -6.95
C GLN A 60 12.12 12.67 -5.67
N LEU A 61 11.47 11.85 -4.85
CA LEU A 61 10.66 12.31 -3.74
C LEU A 61 11.00 11.57 -2.45
N ARG A 62 10.86 12.29 -1.34
CA ARG A 62 10.76 11.68 -0.03
C ARG A 62 9.29 11.47 0.25
N ILE A 63 8.92 10.25 0.59
CA ILE A 63 7.53 9.87 0.82
C ILE A 63 7.41 9.34 2.24
N CYS A 64 6.50 9.92 3.00
CA CYS A 64 6.16 9.44 4.33
C CYS A 64 4.68 9.10 4.35
N CYS A 65 4.37 7.83 4.60
CA CYS A 65 3.01 7.35 4.70
C CYS A 65 2.67 7.05 6.16
N VAL A 66 1.54 7.57 6.61
CA VAL A 66 0.94 7.20 7.89
C VAL A 66 -0.40 6.57 7.55
N SER A 67 -0.65 5.38 8.07
CA SER A 67 -1.86 4.62 7.75
C SER A 67 -2.51 4.13 9.03
N GLU A 68 -3.80 4.41 9.17
CA GLU A 68 -4.59 3.93 10.29
C GLU A 68 -5.57 2.87 9.79
N LEU A 69 -5.39 1.65 10.28
CA LEU A 69 -6.23 0.52 9.86
C LEU A 69 -7.58 0.61 10.58
N GLU A 70 -8.65 0.80 9.80
CA GLU A 70 -10.00 1.04 10.33
C GLU A 70 -10.83 -0.24 10.38
N GLU A 71 -10.58 -1.18 9.47
CA GLU A 71 -11.42 -2.37 9.37
C GLU A 71 -10.64 -3.53 8.75
N VAL A 72 -10.83 -4.73 9.31
CA VAL A 72 -10.29 -5.98 8.78
C VAL A 72 -11.43 -6.99 8.70
N VAL A 73 -11.69 -7.53 7.51
CA VAL A 73 -12.72 -8.55 7.31
C VAL A 73 -12.10 -9.75 6.62
N ILE A 74 -12.31 -10.93 7.18
CA ILE A 74 -11.75 -12.18 6.67
C ILE A 74 -12.89 -13.12 6.29
N VAL A 75 -12.85 -13.63 5.05
CA VAL A 75 -13.83 -14.56 4.53
C VAL A 75 -13.07 -15.73 3.90
N GLY A 76 -12.87 -16.81 4.66
CA GLY A 76 -12.10 -17.95 4.21
C GLY A 76 -10.64 -17.58 3.93
N GLU A 77 -10.22 -17.75 2.68
CA GLU A 77 -8.85 -17.48 2.24
C GLU A 77 -8.68 -16.10 1.60
N VAL A 78 -9.70 -15.24 1.74
CA VAL A 78 -9.69 -13.87 1.22
C VAL A 78 -9.97 -12.92 2.38
N ALA A 79 -9.28 -11.80 2.39
CA ALA A 79 -9.53 -10.76 3.38
C ALA A 79 -9.51 -9.40 2.70
N TYR A 80 -10.22 -8.44 3.28
CA TYR A 80 -10.04 -7.06 2.87
C TYR A 80 -9.84 -6.17 4.08
N THR A 81 -9.16 -5.06 3.85
CA THR A 81 -8.96 -4.03 4.85
C THR A 81 -9.37 -2.68 4.29
N ARG A 82 -9.75 -1.78 5.18
CA ARG A 82 -9.91 -0.37 4.86
C ARG A 82 -9.05 0.41 5.82
N SER A 83 -8.25 1.33 5.29
CA SER A 83 -7.41 2.19 6.10
C SER A 83 -7.60 3.65 5.71
N ARG A 84 -7.27 4.54 6.64
CA ARG A 84 -7.19 5.98 6.39
C ARG A 84 -5.72 6.33 6.26
N ASP A 85 -5.31 6.72 5.06
CA ASP A 85 -3.91 6.96 4.74
C ASP A 85 -3.64 8.45 4.53
N SER A 86 -2.45 8.87 4.92
CA SER A 86 -1.94 10.21 4.69
C SER A 86 -0.52 10.10 4.16
N LEU A 87 -0.26 10.73 3.02
CA LEU A 87 1.08 10.80 2.43
C LEU A 87 1.59 12.22 2.52
N THR A 88 2.81 12.35 3.00
CA THR A 88 3.57 13.59 2.92
C THR A 88 4.66 13.37 1.89
N VAL A 89 4.71 14.24 0.88
CA VAL A 89 5.61 14.09 -0.27
C VAL A 89 6.41 15.37 -0.41
N SER A 90 7.72 15.25 -0.46
CA SER A 90 8.61 16.41 -0.66
C SER A 90 9.69 16.10 -1.69
N PRO A 91 9.97 17.03 -2.62
CA PRO A 91 11.04 16.81 -3.60
C PRO A 91 12.40 16.67 -2.91
N ARG A 92 13.19 15.69 -3.31
CA ARG A 92 14.54 15.51 -2.75
C ARG A 92 15.46 16.67 -3.10
N ALA A 93 15.22 17.31 -4.25
CA ALA A 93 15.99 18.48 -4.68
C ALA A 93 15.61 19.78 -3.96
N GLY A 94 14.61 19.71 -3.09
CA GLY A 94 14.07 20.87 -2.38
C GLY A 94 12.82 21.41 -3.06
N GLY A 95 12.00 22.10 -2.32
CA GLY A 95 10.72 22.63 -2.79
C GLY A 95 9.62 22.39 -1.78
N GLU A 96 8.40 22.73 -2.18
CA GLU A 96 7.25 22.62 -1.29
C GLU A 96 6.84 21.18 -1.04
N GLU A 97 6.48 20.93 0.21
CA GLU A 97 5.90 19.67 0.63
C GLU A 97 4.41 19.63 0.23
N SER A 98 3.97 18.49 -0.22
CA SER A 98 2.57 18.23 -0.57
C SER A 98 2.00 17.13 0.32
N ARG A 99 0.69 17.18 0.54
CA ARG A 99 0.00 16.14 1.31
C ARG A 99 -1.18 15.60 0.54
N LEU A 100 -1.34 14.28 0.63
CA LEU A 100 -2.47 13.55 0.10
C LEU A 100 -3.11 12.78 1.24
N ALA A 101 -4.42 12.67 1.26
CA ALA A 101 -5.11 11.87 2.27
C ALA A 101 -6.36 11.24 1.69
N GLY A 102 -6.77 10.13 2.23
CA GLY A 102 -7.98 9.44 1.82
C GLY A 102 -8.01 8.00 2.30
N ASP A 103 -9.03 7.30 1.88
CA ASP A 103 -9.19 5.90 2.23
C ASP A 103 -8.47 5.01 1.22
N ARG A 104 -8.08 3.85 1.70
CA ARG A 104 -7.44 2.80 0.91
C ARG A 104 -8.08 1.47 1.26
N MET A 105 -8.37 0.66 0.24
CA MET A 105 -8.86 -0.70 0.43
C MET A 105 -7.87 -1.68 -0.18
N THR A 106 -7.59 -2.75 0.55
CA THR A 106 -6.67 -3.78 0.12
C THR A 106 -7.36 -5.13 0.22
N ILE A 107 -7.20 -5.96 -0.81
CA ILE A 107 -7.66 -7.35 -0.80
C ILE A 107 -6.44 -8.25 -0.72
N TYR A 108 -6.46 -9.16 0.25
CA TYR A 108 -5.41 -10.14 0.49
C TYR A 108 -5.91 -11.54 0.16
N ARG A 109 -5.01 -12.40 -0.30
CA ARG A 109 -5.29 -13.84 -0.48
C ARG A 109 -4.34 -14.66 0.35
N LYS A 110 -4.87 -15.66 1.03
CA LYS A 110 -4.07 -16.59 1.81
C LYS A 110 -3.46 -17.64 0.88
N GLN A 111 -2.17 -17.82 0.96
CA GLN A 111 -1.41 -18.73 0.13
C GLN A 111 -1.39 -20.15 0.73
N PRO A 112 -1.01 -21.18 -0.04
CA PRO A 112 -0.88 -22.54 0.50
C PRO A 112 0.09 -22.63 1.67
N ASP A 113 1.11 -21.78 1.73
CA ASP A 113 2.06 -21.70 2.85
C ASP A 113 1.53 -20.87 4.03
N ARG A 114 0.25 -20.46 3.96
CA ARG A 114 -0.49 -19.71 4.99
C ARG A 114 -0.11 -18.25 5.11
N ARG A 115 0.76 -17.72 4.24
CA ARG A 115 1.03 -16.28 4.20
C ARG A 115 -0.14 -15.56 3.52
N TRP A 116 -0.43 -14.37 4.00
CA TRP A 116 -1.38 -13.48 3.35
C TRP A 116 -0.64 -12.54 2.44
N LEU A 117 -0.99 -12.52 1.15
CA LEU A 117 -0.38 -11.63 0.16
C LEU A 117 -1.39 -10.64 -0.38
N LEU A 118 -0.91 -9.42 -0.65
CA LEU A 118 -1.69 -8.34 -1.23
C LEU A 118 -1.98 -8.65 -2.69
N ALA A 119 -3.26 -8.74 -3.05
CA ALA A 119 -3.69 -9.09 -4.40
C ALA A 119 -4.29 -7.90 -5.15
N ARG A 120 -5.02 -7.04 -4.46
CA ARG A 120 -5.61 -5.84 -5.04
C ARG A 120 -5.43 -4.69 -4.06
N ASP A 121 -5.08 -3.52 -4.57
CA ASP A 121 -4.88 -2.36 -3.73
C ASP A 121 -5.49 -1.15 -4.44
N ALA A 122 -6.43 -0.49 -3.79
CA ALA A 122 -7.12 0.66 -4.36
C ALA A 122 -7.14 1.80 -3.36
N ASN A 123 -6.85 3.01 -3.81
CA ASN A 123 -6.92 4.17 -2.95
C ASN A 123 -7.68 5.31 -3.61
N VAL A 124 -8.21 6.19 -2.76
CA VAL A 124 -8.87 7.43 -3.20
C VAL A 124 -8.19 8.64 -2.57
N LEU A 125 -6.87 8.57 -2.41
CA LEU A 125 -6.10 9.67 -1.87
C LEU A 125 -6.20 10.87 -2.79
N SER A 126 -6.40 12.04 -2.21
CA SER A 126 -6.49 13.30 -2.95
C SER A 126 -5.72 14.40 -2.22
N PRO A 127 -5.31 15.45 -2.96
CA PRO A 127 -4.57 16.55 -2.33
C PRO A 127 -5.34 17.19 -1.18
N VAL A 128 -4.62 17.45 -0.09
CA VAL A 128 -5.16 18.15 1.06
C VAL A 128 -4.72 19.61 0.94
N PRO A 129 -5.65 20.58 1.05
CA PRO A 129 -5.28 21.99 1.04
C PRO A 129 -4.28 22.29 2.14
N GLY A 130 -3.21 22.95 1.78
CA GLY A 130 -2.10 23.28 2.70
C GLY A 130 -2.39 24.42 3.63
#